data_05dc025491e6290a3424dd119cb34b5e
#
_entry.id   05dc025491e6290a3424dd119cb34b5e
#
_cell.length_a   1.000
_cell.length_b   1.000
_cell.length_c   1.000
_cell.angle_alpha   90.00
_cell.angle_beta   90.00
_cell.angle_gamma   90.00
#
_symmetry.space_group_name_H-M   'P 1'
#
loop_
_entity.id
_entity.type
_entity.pdbx_description
1 polymer ?
#
loop_
_entity_poly.entity_id
_entity_poly.type
_entity_poly.pdbx_seq_one_letter_code
_entity_poly.pdbx_strand_id
1 'polypeptide(L)'
;MIKVVFEEKYYPAVKEIVYRTRLSNGLTVALLPKKEFKEVYGSVTVQFGSVDTLVTEVDGDVKEYPAGIAHFLEHKLFEREDSSDLMSAFTSLGADSNAFTSFTKTNYLFSSTDYLLENLDLLDELVTSAHFTEDSILREQDIIQQEREMYQDDPDSCLFFSTLANLYPGTPLATDIVGSEESISQINLTNLQENFTRFYKPVNMSLFLVGNFDVEQVQDYFERKELKDSDVQDVAREKFVLQDVKQTDSMRMEVSSPKLAIGIRGNREVAEVDCYRHHILLKLLFAMMFGWTSDRFQKLYESGKIDASLSLEVEVTSRFHFVMLTMDTKEPVALSHQFRKAIRNFTKDLDITEDHLDIIKREMFGEFFSSMNSLEFIATQYDAFEHGETIFDLPKILQEITLEDVLDAGHHLIDDGDIVDFTIFPS
;
A
#
# COMPACT_ATOMS: atom_id res chain seq x y z
N MET A 1 -15.27 -2.62 34.39
CA MET A 1 -15.16 -3.20 33.05
C MET A 1 -15.83 -2.21 32.09
N ILE A 2 -15.12 -1.76 31.10
CA ILE A 2 -15.68 -0.91 30.04
C ILE A 2 -16.41 -1.87 29.12
N LYS A 3 -17.69 -1.60 28.83
CA LYS A 3 -18.45 -2.44 27.90
C LYS A 3 -18.01 -2.08 26.48
N VAL A 4 -17.44 -3.05 25.75
CA VAL A 4 -17.13 -2.93 24.33
C VAL A 4 -18.36 -3.38 23.53
N VAL A 5 -18.80 -2.60 22.57
CA VAL A 5 -19.96 -2.93 21.71
C VAL A 5 -19.51 -2.87 20.26
N PHE A 6 -19.67 -3.97 19.55
CA PHE A 6 -19.42 -4.03 18.11
C PHE A 6 -20.70 -3.70 17.34
N GLU A 7 -20.56 -2.84 16.33
CA GLU A 7 -21.57 -2.58 15.33
C GLU A 7 -21.41 -3.56 14.17
N GLU A 8 -22.52 -4.10 13.67
CA GLU A 8 -22.52 -5.02 12.54
C GLU A 8 -22.72 -4.26 11.24
N LYS A 9 -21.80 -4.45 10.29
CA LYS A 9 -21.93 -3.96 8.91
C LYS A 9 -22.06 -5.16 7.97
N TYR A 10 -23.24 -5.34 7.40
CA TYR A 10 -23.49 -6.42 6.43
C TYR A 10 -23.18 -5.96 5.01
N TYR A 11 -22.38 -6.75 4.29
CA TYR A 11 -22.02 -6.57 2.89
C TYR A 11 -22.76 -7.60 2.03
N PRO A 12 -23.91 -7.24 1.39
CA PRO A 12 -24.80 -8.21 0.72
C PRO A 12 -24.15 -8.93 -0.46
N ALA A 13 -23.28 -8.25 -1.18
CA ALA A 13 -22.64 -8.77 -2.39
C ALA A 13 -21.70 -9.95 -2.11
N VAL A 14 -21.03 -9.92 -0.96
CA VAL A 14 -20.11 -10.98 -0.51
C VAL A 14 -20.70 -11.84 0.59
N LYS A 15 -21.89 -11.47 1.12
CA LYS A 15 -22.58 -12.12 2.25
C LYS A 15 -21.75 -12.18 3.54
N GLU A 16 -20.94 -11.15 3.77
CA GLU A 16 -20.10 -11.04 4.94
C GLU A 16 -20.66 -10.03 5.95
N ILE A 17 -20.37 -10.26 7.23
CA ILE A 17 -20.69 -9.32 8.31
C ILE A 17 -19.35 -8.92 8.96
N VAL A 18 -19.03 -7.65 8.90
CA VAL A 18 -17.87 -7.09 9.63
C VAL A 18 -18.39 -6.47 10.91
N TYR A 19 -17.82 -6.87 12.04
CA TYR A 19 -18.07 -6.32 13.37
C TYR A 19 -17.06 -5.22 13.65
N ARG A 20 -17.50 -4.02 13.97
CA ARG A 20 -16.62 -2.86 14.14
C ARG A 20 -16.86 -2.15 15.45
N THR A 21 -15.79 -1.64 16.03
CA THR A 21 -15.86 -0.75 17.19
C THR A 21 -14.68 0.22 17.19
N ARG A 22 -14.82 1.33 17.88
CA ARG A 22 -13.71 2.18 18.27
C ARG A 22 -13.58 2.13 19.77
N LEU A 23 -12.44 1.67 20.25
CA LEU A 23 -12.16 1.55 21.67
C LEU A 23 -11.97 2.92 22.33
N SER A 24 -12.07 3.00 23.66
CA SER A 24 -11.98 4.26 24.41
C SER A 24 -10.65 5.00 24.23
N ASN A 25 -9.57 4.28 23.91
CA ASN A 25 -8.26 4.85 23.61
C ASN A 25 -8.11 5.30 22.14
N GLY A 26 -9.13 5.13 21.32
CA GLY A 26 -9.15 5.54 19.92
C GLY A 26 -8.81 4.44 18.91
N LEU A 27 -8.35 3.26 19.33
CA LEU A 27 -8.07 2.13 18.42
C LEU A 27 -9.34 1.69 17.70
N THR A 28 -9.28 1.65 16.37
CA THR A 28 -10.33 1.05 15.54
C THR A 28 -10.13 -0.46 15.48
N VAL A 29 -11.18 -1.24 15.77
CA VAL A 29 -11.15 -2.70 15.69
C VAL A 29 -12.22 -3.16 14.73
N ALA A 30 -11.83 -4.02 13.78
CA ALA A 30 -12.73 -4.67 12.84
C ALA A 30 -12.51 -6.18 12.87
N LEU A 31 -13.60 -6.95 12.86
CA LEU A 31 -13.59 -8.40 12.99
C LEU A 31 -14.41 -9.02 11.86
N LEU A 32 -13.85 -9.99 11.15
CA LEU A 32 -14.54 -10.77 10.13
C LEU A 32 -14.42 -12.27 10.44
N PRO A 33 -15.35 -12.85 11.21
CA PRO A 33 -15.33 -14.28 11.51
C PRO A 33 -15.64 -15.11 10.27
N LYS A 34 -14.74 -16.04 9.92
CA LYS A 34 -14.84 -16.98 8.81
C LYS A 34 -14.63 -18.40 9.32
N LYS A 35 -15.70 -19.02 9.80
CA LYS A 35 -15.69 -20.34 10.47
C LYS A 35 -15.27 -21.50 9.56
N GLU A 36 -15.32 -21.33 8.26
CA GLU A 36 -14.88 -22.29 7.25
C GLU A 36 -13.36 -22.43 7.14
N PHE A 37 -12.61 -21.45 7.63
CA PHE A 37 -11.15 -21.50 7.72
C PHE A 37 -10.69 -22.17 9.01
N LYS A 38 -9.45 -22.65 9.05
CA LYS A 38 -8.81 -23.17 10.27
C LYS A 38 -7.91 -22.12 10.93
N GLU A 39 -7.50 -21.13 10.17
CA GLU A 39 -6.57 -20.09 10.56
C GLU A 39 -7.30 -18.81 10.98
N VAL A 40 -6.60 -18.01 11.75
CA VAL A 40 -6.91 -16.60 12.01
C VAL A 40 -5.73 -15.78 11.51
N TYR A 41 -6.04 -14.70 10.82
CA TYR A 41 -5.09 -13.69 10.40
C TYR A 41 -5.41 -12.39 11.15
N GLY A 42 -4.41 -11.88 11.89
CA GLY A 42 -4.53 -10.63 12.64
C GLY A 42 -3.55 -9.61 12.10
N SER A 43 -4.02 -8.38 11.85
CA SER A 43 -3.15 -7.30 11.40
C SER A 43 -3.42 -6.00 12.15
N VAL A 44 -2.35 -5.30 12.54
CA VAL A 44 -2.41 -3.91 12.97
C VAL A 44 -1.83 -3.05 11.86
N THR A 45 -2.64 -2.11 11.38
CA THR A 45 -2.23 -1.07 10.45
C THR A 45 -1.95 0.21 11.22
N VAL A 46 -0.76 0.76 11.07
CA VAL A 46 -0.39 2.09 11.53
C VAL A 46 -0.41 3.02 10.33
N GLN A 47 -1.14 4.14 10.42
CA GLN A 47 -1.19 5.18 9.38
C GLN A 47 0.13 5.98 9.41
N PHE A 48 1.22 5.32 9.04
CA PHE A 48 2.57 5.86 8.96
C PHE A 48 3.35 5.09 7.90
N GLY A 49 3.78 5.75 6.86
CA GLY A 49 4.50 5.14 5.75
C GLY A 49 5.70 5.95 5.29
N SER A 50 6.34 5.52 4.20
CA SER A 50 7.59 6.11 3.73
C SER A 50 7.47 7.58 3.32
N VAL A 51 6.26 8.06 2.99
CA VAL A 51 6.02 9.46 2.60
C VAL A 51 5.76 10.40 3.78
N ASP A 52 5.68 9.89 5.01
CA ASP A 52 5.40 10.68 6.21
C ASP A 52 6.70 11.23 6.86
N THR A 53 7.59 11.76 6.03
CA THR A 53 8.86 12.36 6.47
C THR A 53 8.74 13.83 6.86
N LEU A 54 7.66 14.51 6.45
CA LEU A 54 7.40 15.92 6.75
C LEU A 54 6.23 16.04 7.73
N VAL A 55 6.47 16.65 8.87
CA VAL A 55 5.47 16.77 9.94
C VAL A 55 5.40 18.19 10.45
N THR A 56 4.17 18.75 10.55
CA THR A 56 3.94 20.05 11.18
C THR A 56 3.94 19.90 12.70
N GLU A 57 4.79 20.61 13.38
CA GLU A 57 4.83 20.69 14.84
C GLU A 57 3.72 21.61 15.38
N VAL A 58 3.47 21.53 16.69
CA VAL A 58 2.38 22.31 17.36
C VAL A 58 2.59 23.83 17.22
N ASP A 59 3.83 24.28 17.11
CA ASP A 59 4.20 25.69 16.91
C ASP A 59 4.07 26.16 15.45
N GLY A 60 3.79 25.23 14.52
CA GLY A 60 3.61 25.47 13.09
C GLY A 60 4.91 25.29 12.28
N ASP A 61 6.01 24.96 12.92
CA ASP A 61 7.24 24.64 12.21
C ASP A 61 7.14 23.25 11.55
N VAL A 62 7.72 23.09 10.36
CA VAL A 62 7.78 21.81 9.65
C VAL A 62 9.10 21.12 9.98
N LYS A 63 9.02 19.94 10.55
CA LYS A 63 10.15 19.08 10.83
C LYS A 63 10.27 18.00 9.75
N GLU A 64 11.48 17.83 9.23
CA GLU A 64 11.80 16.79 8.26
C GLU A 64 12.55 15.64 8.96
N TYR A 65 12.13 14.42 8.70
CA TYR A 65 12.78 13.19 9.17
C TYR A 65 13.47 12.49 8.01
N PRO A 66 14.54 11.71 8.27
CA PRO A 66 15.22 10.97 7.23
C PRO A 66 14.28 10.00 6.51
N ALA A 67 14.37 9.91 5.18
CA ALA A 67 13.66 8.91 4.42
C ALA A 67 14.08 7.49 4.87
N GLY A 68 13.13 6.54 4.82
CA GLY A 68 13.33 5.19 5.34
C GLY A 68 13.00 5.01 6.81
N ILE A 69 12.64 6.09 7.55
CA ILE A 69 12.39 6.01 9.00
C ILE A 69 11.19 5.12 9.35
N ALA A 70 10.17 5.07 8.51
CA ALA A 70 9.00 4.19 8.73
C ALA A 70 9.40 2.72 8.62
N HIS A 71 10.15 2.35 7.58
CA HIS A 71 10.71 1.02 7.38
C HIS A 71 11.71 0.64 8.49
N PHE A 72 12.55 1.58 8.89
CA PHE A 72 13.47 1.36 10.00
C PHE A 72 12.74 1.05 11.32
N LEU A 73 11.65 1.76 11.61
CA LEU A 73 10.79 1.47 12.77
C LEU A 73 10.14 0.10 12.66
N GLU A 74 9.70 -0.29 11.47
CA GLU A 74 9.15 -1.62 11.24
C GLU A 74 10.09 -2.72 11.72
N HIS A 75 11.36 -2.68 11.31
CA HIS A 75 12.39 -3.61 11.75
C HIS A 75 12.62 -3.55 13.26
N LYS A 76 12.75 -2.35 13.80
CA LYS A 76 13.14 -2.16 15.21
C LYS A 76 12.09 -2.58 16.23
N LEU A 77 10.82 -2.60 15.86
CA LEU A 77 9.76 -2.95 16.81
C LEU A 77 9.72 -4.45 17.15
N PHE A 78 10.36 -5.31 16.37
CA PHE A 78 10.50 -6.73 16.73
C PHE A 78 11.53 -6.98 17.83
N GLU A 79 12.42 -6.04 18.15
CA GLU A 79 13.43 -6.19 19.18
C GLU A 79 12.86 -5.81 20.58
N ARG A 80 12.98 -6.72 21.55
CA ARG A 80 12.59 -6.52 22.93
C ARG A 80 13.73 -5.90 23.77
N GLU A 81 13.39 -5.46 25.00
CA GLU A 81 14.35 -4.88 25.97
C GLU A 81 15.51 -5.83 26.30
N ASP A 82 15.24 -7.13 26.39
CA ASP A 82 16.24 -8.17 26.64
C ASP A 82 17.00 -8.61 25.39
N SER A 83 16.82 -7.90 24.26
CA SER A 83 17.36 -8.23 22.95
C SER A 83 16.84 -9.56 22.37
N SER A 84 15.75 -10.11 22.89
CA SER A 84 15.02 -11.20 22.24
C SER A 84 14.17 -10.65 21.10
N ASP A 85 13.76 -11.55 20.19
CA ASP A 85 12.98 -11.22 19.02
C ASP A 85 11.51 -11.65 19.17
N LEU A 86 10.58 -10.73 18.91
CA LEU A 86 9.13 -11.01 18.93
C LEU A 86 8.72 -12.04 17.87
N MET A 87 9.39 -12.12 16.72
CA MET A 87 9.12 -13.18 15.73
C MET A 87 9.31 -14.57 16.34
N SER A 88 10.35 -14.74 17.16
CA SER A 88 10.57 -15.99 17.90
C SER A 88 9.47 -16.29 18.92
N ALA A 89 8.88 -15.26 19.53
CA ALA A 89 7.75 -15.42 20.44
C ALA A 89 6.50 -15.89 19.70
N PHE A 90 6.15 -15.29 18.55
CA PHE A 90 5.07 -15.76 17.67
C PHE A 90 5.30 -17.21 17.22
N THR A 91 6.49 -17.53 16.73
CA THR A 91 6.86 -18.89 16.32
C THR A 91 6.69 -19.90 17.45
N SER A 92 6.99 -19.53 18.71
CA SER A 92 6.81 -20.41 19.87
C SER A 92 5.34 -20.75 20.15
N LEU A 93 4.41 -19.92 19.68
CA LEU A 93 2.96 -20.15 19.71
C LEU A 93 2.44 -20.84 18.45
N GLY A 94 3.33 -21.22 17.52
CA GLY A 94 2.96 -21.81 16.23
C GLY A 94 2.35 -20.82 15.26
N ALA A 95 2.64 -19.53 15.42
CA ALA A 95 2.22 -18.47 14.53
C ALA A 95 3.37 -18.02 13.62
N ASP A 96 3.02 -17.64 12.38
CA ASP A 96 3.88 -16.86 11.50
C ASP A 96 3.60 -15.38 11.74
N SER A 97 4.64 -14.55 11.76
CA SER A 97 4.51 -13.09 11.87
C SER A 97 5.32 -12.40 10.79
N ASN A 98 4.81 -11.27 10.32
CA ASN A 98 5.46 -10.47 9.31
C ASN A 98 5.09 -8.99 9.48
N ALA A 99 5.81 -8.11 8.80
CA ALA A 99 5.46 -6.71 8.67
C ALA A 99 5.82 -6.20 7.28
N PHE A 100 5.22 -5.10 6.86
CA PHE A 100 5.62 -4.40 5.65
C PHE A 100 5.27 -2.92 5.74
N THR A 101 6.13 -2.09 5.17
CA THR A 101 5.94 -0.65 5.02
C THR A 101 5.57 -0.33 3.58
N SER A 102 4.53 0.49 3.41
CA SER A 102 4.13 1.07 2.13
C SER A 102 4.33 2.59 2.11
N PHE A 103 3.85 3.27 1.09
CA PHE A 103 3.94 4.72 1.02
C PHE A 103 3.22 5.43 2.17
N THR A 104 2.05 4.94 2.59
CA THR A 104 1.17 5.64 3.54
C THR A 104 0.92 4.90 4.85
N LYS A 105 1.32 3.64 4.94
CA LYS A 105 1.03 2.79 6.12
C LYS A 105 2.12 1.76 6.35
N THR A 106 2.23 1.30 7.61
CA THR A 106 2.98 0.11 8.02
C THR A 106 2.02 -0.89 8.63
N ASN A 107 2.11 -2.16 8.21
CA ASN A 107 1.30 -3.25 8.72
C ASN A 107 2.17 -4.24 9.50
N TYR A 108 1.65 -4.67 10.64
CA TYR A 108 2.20 -5.77 11.45
C TYR A 108 1.15 -6.86 11.52
N LEU A 109 1.52 -8.10 11.30
CA LEU A 109 0.55 -9.17 11.13
C LEU A 109 1.04 -10.50 11.68
N PHE A 110 0.09 -11.36 12.00
CA PHE A 110 0.32 -12.77 12.26
C PHE A 110 -0.74 -13.65 11.62
N SER A 111 -0.37 -14.90 11.34
CA SER A 111 -1.31 -15.98 11.05
C SER A 111 -1.12 -17.13 12.03
N SER A 112 -2.21 -17.71 12.52
CA SER A 112 -2.16 -18.78 13.52
C SER A 112 -3.40 -19.66 13.47
N THR A 113 -3.28 -20.92 13.88
CA THR A 113 -4.40 -21.84 14.09
C THR A 113 -4.85 -21.93 15.55
N ASP A 114 -4.00 -21.52 16.49
CA ASP A 114 -4.21 -21.62 17.93
C ASP A 114 -3.70 -20.37 18.65
N TYR A 115 -3.94 -20.25 19.95
CA TYR A 115 -3.41 -19.20 20.83
C TYR A 115 -3.73 -17.78 20.36
N LEU A 116 -4.99 -17.55 19.89
CA LEU A 116 -5.41 -16.26 19.35
C LEU A 116 -5.13 -15.10 20.32
N LEU A 117 -5.51 -15.23 21.58
CA LEU A 117 -5.39 -14.12 22.54
C LEU A 117 -3.94 -13.83 22.90
N GLU A 118 -3.11 -14.86 23.02
CA GLU A 118 -1.68 -14.72 23.24
C GLU A 118 -0.98 -14.07 22.03
N ASN A 119 -1.38 -14.41 20.82
CA ASN A 119 -0.88 -13.75 19.59
C ASN A 119 -1.36 -12.30 19.51
N LEU A 120 -2.58 -11.98 19.97
CA LEU A 120 -3.05 -10.60 20.08
C LEU A 120 -2.25 -9.80 21.11
N ASP A 121 -1.83 -10.42 22.23
CA ASP A 121 -0.96 -9.77 23.21
C ASP A 121 0.42 -9.48 22.62
N LEU A 122 1.00 -10.40 21.84
CA LEU A 122 2.27 -10.17 21.14
C LEU A 122 2.15 -9.07 20.08
N LEU A 123 1.05 -9.04 19.34
CA LEU A 123 0.80 -8.00 18.33
C LEU A 123 0.61 -6.62 18.97
N ASP A 124 -0.06 -6.55 20.12
CA ASP A 124 -0.19 -5.33 20.90
C ASP A 124 1.18 -4.89 21.47
N GLU A 125 1.97 -5.80 22.02
CA GLU A 125 3.34 -5.52 22.47
C GLU A 125 4.18 -4.92 21.35
N LEU A 126 4.12 -5.52 20.16
CA LEU A 126 4.87 -5.11 18.97
C LEU A 126 4.64 -3.64 18.61
N VAL A 127 3.40 -3.15 18.68
CA VAL A 127 3.05 -1.78 18.25
C VAL A 127 2.96 -0.76 19.39
N THR A 128 3.06 -1.21 20.66
CA THR A 128 2.95 -0.32 21.83
C THR A 128 4.23 -0.23 22.66
N SER A 129 5.22 -1.08 22.37
CA SER A 129 6.48 -1.13 23.12
C SER A 129 7.65 -0.96 22.16
N ALA A 130 8.55 -0.03 22.46
CA ALA A 130 9.71 0.23 21.62
C ALA A 130 10.96 0.31 22.50
N HIS A 131 11.97 -0.46 22.14
CA HIS A 131 13.24 -0.54 22.84
C HIS A 131 14.38 -0.20 21.88
N PHE A 132 14.84 1.04 21.93
CA PHE A 132 15.90 1.53 21.05
C PHE A 132 17.18 1.78 21.86
N THR A 133 18.30 1.26 21.39
CA THR A 133 19.64 1.60 21.88
C THR A 133 20.51 2.06 20.72
N GLU A 134 21.51 2.91 21.00
CA GLU A 134 22.42 3.37 19.94
C GLU A 134 23.13 2.21 19.23
N ASP A 135 23.59 1.21 19.98
CA ASP A 135 24.24 0.02 19.41
C ASP A 135 23.30 -0.82 18.54
N SER A 136 22.02 -0.93 18.92
CA SER A 136 21.05 -1.68 18.12
C SER A 136 20.65 -0.92 16.84
N ILE A 137 20.63 0.40 16.89
CA ILE A 137 20.37 1.25 15.72
C ILE A 137 21.54 1.14 14.71
N LEU A 138 22.78 1.18 15.17
CA LEU A 138 23.93 1.02 14.28
C LEU A 138 23.95 -0.34 13.57
N ARG A 139 23.60 -1.42 14.29
CA ARG A 139 23.48 -2.74 13.66
C ARG A 139 22.37 -2.78 12.61
N GLU A 140 21.22 -2.15 12.90
CA GLU A 140 20.09 -2.12 11.98
C GLU A 140 20.39 -1.27 10.73
N GLN A 141 21.13 -0.17 10.88
CA GLN A 141 21.61 0.61 9.73
C GLN A 141 22.41 -0.28 8.77
N ASP A 142 23.30 -1.13 9.27
CA ASP A 142 24.09 -2.04 8.43
C ASP A 142 23.20 -3.09 7.73
N ILE A 143 22.18 -3.62 8.41
CA ILE A 143 21.23 -4.60 7.85
C ILE A 143 20.41 -3.94 6.73
N ILE A 144 19.82 -2.79 7.00
CA ILE A 144 18.98 -2.08 6.03
C ILE A 144 19.81 -1.58 4.83
N GLN A 145 21.07 -1.21 5.03
CA GLN A 145 21.98 -0.89 3.91
C GLN A 145 22.19 -2.10 2.98
N GLN A 146 22.36 -3.31 3.53
CA GLN A 146 22.49 -4.52 2.73
C GLN A 146 21.17 -4.84 1.98
N GLU A 147 20.04 -4.64 2.62
CA GLU A 147 18.73 -4.80 1.98
C GLU A 147 18.55 -3.79 0.84
N ARG A 148 18.92 -2.52 1.05
CA ARG A 148 18.91 -1.49 0.01
C ARG A 148 19.79 -1.86 -1.18
N GLU A 149 20.99 -2.38 -0.93
CA GLU A 149 21.88 -2.86 -2.01
C GLU A 149 21.22 -3.96 -2.84
N MET A 150 20.52 -4.90 -2.18
CA MET A 150 19.76 -5.94 -2.86
C MET A 150 18.66 -5.36 -3.78
N TYR A 151 17.90 -4.36 -3.32
CA TYR A 151 16.89 -3.68 -4.17
C TYR A 151 17.53 -2.86 -5.30
N GLN A 152 18.71 -2.28 -5.09
CA GLN A 152 19.44 -1.58 -6.15
C GLN A 152 20.00 -2.50 -7.24
N ASP A 153 20.22 -3.76 -6.92
CA ASP A 153 20.61 -4.78 -7.89
C ASP A 153 19.41 -5.39 -8.62
N ASP A 154 18.17 -5.16 -8.15
CA ASP A 154 16.95 -5.60 -8.82
C ASP A 154 16.47 -4.58 -9.87
N PRO A 155 16.49 -4.96 -11.18
CA PRO A 155 16.13 -4.04 -12.26
C PRO A 155 14.66 -3.56 -12.20
N ASP A 156 13.73 -4.37 -11.68
CA ASP A 156 12.31 -4.00 -11.62
C ASP A 156 12.08 -2.97 -10.51
N SER A 157 12.69 -3.12 -9.36
CA SER A 157 12.71 -2.12 -8.29
C SER A 157 13.35 -0.81 -8.75
N CYS A 158 14.52 -0.88 -9.41
CA CYS A 158 15.18 0.29 -9.98
C CYS A 158 14.31 1.02 -11.00
N LEU A 159 13.63 0.28 -11.88
CA LEU A 159 12.73 0.84 -12.89
C LEU A 159 11.57 1.60 -12.22
N PHE A 160 10.94 0.97 -11.22
CA PHE A 160 9.80 1.52 -10.51
C PHE A 160 10.16 2.82 -9.76
N PHE A 161 11.15 2.77 -8.87
CA PHE A 161 11.51 3.94 -8.05
C PHE A 161 12.17 5.06 -8.86
N SER A 162 12.95 4.75 -9.91
CA SER A 162 13.46 5.78 -10.83
C SER A 162 12.35 6.49 -11.60
N THR A 163 11.29 5.76 -11.96
CA THR A 163 10.11 6.36 -12.61
C THR A 163 9.34 7.24 -11.62
N LEU A 164 9.17 6.82 -10.37
CA LEU A 164 8.56 7.64 -9.32
C LEU A 164 9.38 8.90 -9.03
N ALA A 165 10.72 8.81 -8.98
CA ALA A 165 11.58 9.96 -8.81
C ALA A 165 11.43 10.99 -9.93
N ASN A 166 11.19 10.54 -11.16
CA ASN A 166 10.89 11.41 -12.30
C ASN A 166 9.47 12.02 -12.23
N LEU A 167 8.49 11.29 -11.70
CA LEU A 167 7.11 11.76 -11.53
C LEU A 167 6.97 12.76 -10.37
N TYR A 168 7.68 12.53 -9.27
CA TYR A 168 7.53 13.26 -8.01
C TYR A 168 8.85 13.85 -7.49
N PRO A 169 9.62 14.57 -8.34
CA PRO A 169 10.91 15.12 -7.92
C PRO A 169 10.73 16.05 -6.71
N GLY A 170 11.65 15.93 -5.75
CA GLY A 170 11.67 16.77 -4.54
C GLY A 170 10.56 16.45 -3.53
N THR A 171 9.88 15.32 -3.66
CA THR A 171 8.91 14.80 -2.68
C THR A 171 9.43 13.51 -2.05
N PRO A 172 8.87 13.06 -0.92
CA PRO A 172 9.24 11.77 -0.33
C PRO A 172 9.02 10.54 -1.26
N LEU A 173 8.10 10.63 -2.22
CA LEU A 173 7.90 9.58 -3.24
C LEU A 173 9.08 9.41 -4.20
N ALA A 174 9.98 10.38 -4.30
CA ALA A 174 11.18 10.27 -5.11
C ALA A 174 12.27 9.37 -4.50
N THR A 175 12.08 8.94 -3.26
CA THR A 175 13.01 8.07 -2.53
C THR A 175 12.36 6.71 -2.29
N ASP A 176 13.16 5.65 -2.39
CA ASP A 176 12.72 4.30 -2.04
C ASP A 176 12.16 4.21 -0.61
N ILE A 177 11.24 3.28 -0.37
CA ILE A 177 10.64 3.02 0.95
C ILE A 177 11.71 2.72 1.99
N VAL A 178 12.75 1.99 1.61
CA VAL A 178 13.90 1.65 2.46
C VAL A 178 14.74 2.89 2.82
N GLY A 179 14.68 3.94 2.00
CA GLY A 179 15.50 5.13 2.12
C GLY A 179 16.74 5.11 1.24
N SER A 180 17.58 6.14 1.38
CA SER A 180 18.88 6.24 0.74
C SER A 180 20.01 5.91 1.72
N GLU A 181 21.20 5.61 1.22
CA GLU A 181 22.40 5.39 2.07
C GLU A 181 22.61 6.56 3.04
N GLU A 182 22.48 7.78 2.52
CA GLU A 182 22.64 8.98 3.32
C GLU A 182 21.54 9.12 4.37
N SER A 183 20.26 8.93 4.00
CA SER A 183 19.15 9.09 4.92
C SER A 183 19.14 8.01 6.01
N ILE A 184 19.44 6.75 5.68
CA ILE A 184 19.53 5.65 6.65
C ILE A 184 20.61 5.95 7.70
N SER A 185 21.79 6.48 7.28
CA SER A 185 22.88 6.83 8.20
C SER A 185 22.53 7.98 9.15
N GLN A 186 21.53 8.80 8.84
CA GLN A 186 21.06 9.92 9.67
C GLN A 186 19.99 9.50 10.70
N ILE A 187 19.39 8.31 10.55
CA ILE A 187 18.40 7.80 11.50
C ILE A 187 19.08 7.52 12.84
N ASN A 188 18.56 8.10 13.91
CA ASN A 188 19.12 8.01 15.25
C ASN A 188 18.03 7.80 16.30
N LEU A 189 18.45 7.59 17.54
CA LEU A 189 17.57 7.32 18.67
C LEU A 189 16.46 8.36 18.81
N THR A 190 16.80 9.65 18.68
CA THR A 190 15.83 10.74 18.83
C THR A 190 14.78 10.69 17.73
N ASN A 191 15.20 10.51 16.47
CA ASN A 191 14.25 10.41 15.35
C ASN A 191 13.26 9.24 15.52
N LEU A 192 13.76 8.06 15.93
CA LEU A 192 12.93 6.88 16.13
C LEU A 192 11.94 7.07 17.28
N GLN A 193 12.40 7.59 18.43
CA GLN A 193 11.52 7.85 19.58
C GLN A 193 10.43 8.87 19.29
N GLU A 194 10.77 9.96 18.59
CA GLU A 194 9.80 10.98 18.21
C GLU A 194 8.74 10.42 17.26
N ASN A 195 9.15 9.69 16.20
CA ASN A 195 8.21 9.11 15.24
C ASN A 195 7.36 8.00 15.87
N PHE A 196 7.95 7.13 16.69
CA PHE A 196 7.17 6.15 17.44
C PHE A 196 6.12 6.81 18.34
N THR A 197 6.50 7.81 19.14
CA THR A 197 5.58 8.52 20.04
C THR A 197 4.47 9.25 19.27
N ARG A 198 4.77 9.72 18.06
CA ARG A 198 3.84 10.49 17.24
C ARG A 198 2.83 9.62 16.50
N PHE A 199 3.31 8.58 15.84
CA PHE A 199 2.50 7.79 14.90
C PHE A 199 1.91 6.52 15.50
N TYR A 200 2.58 5.90 16.48
CA TYR A 200 2.12 4.65 17.11
C TYR A 200 1.17 4.94 18.28
N LYS A 201 0.11 5.67 17.95
CA LYS A 201 -1.00 5.99 18.85
C LYS A 201 -2.23 5.21 18.44
N PRO A 202 -3.04 4.69 19.38
CA PRO A 202 -4.25 3.94 19.07
C PRO A 202 -5.19 4.64 18.09
N VAL A 203 -5.31 5.99 18.17
CA VAL A 203 -6.12 6.77 17.23
C VAL A 203 -5.65 6.68 15.77
N ASN A 204 -4.36 6.44 15.57
CA ASN A 204 -3.70 6.31 14.26
C ASN A 204 -3.51 4.85 13.86
N MET A 205 -4.10 3.92 14.60
CA MET A 205 -3.98 2.47 14.38
C MET A 205 -5.34 1.81 14.22
N SER A 206 -5.37 0.74 13.45
CA SER A 206 -6.51 -0.17 13.38
C SER A 206 -6.06 -1.61 13.53
N LEU A 207 -6.85 -2.41 14.24
CA LEU A 207 -6.72 -3.87 14.29
C LEU A 207 -7.79 -4.50 13.42
N PHE A 208 -7.39 -5.40 12.56
CA PHE A 208 -8.30 -6.24 11.80
C PHE A 208 -8.02 -7.73 12.05
N LEU A 209 -9.07 -8.48 12.38
CA LEU A 209 -9.01 -9.94 12.51
C LEU A 209 -9.93 -10.58 11.47
N VAL A 210 -9.42 -11.57 10.75
CA VAL A 210 -10.20 -12.38 9.82
C VAL A 210 -9.87 -13.86 9.99
N GLY A 211 -10.87 -14.72 9.99
CA GLY A 211 -10.69 -16.18 10.10
C GLY A 211 -11.55 -16.85 11.15
N ASN A 212 -11.09 -17.97 11.68
CA ASN A 212 -11.86 -18.82 12.58
C ASN A 212 -11.72 -18.42 14.06
N PHE A 213 -12.57 -17.51 14.51
CA PHE A 213 -12.64 -17.10 15.91
C PHE A 213 -14.07 -16.78 16.33
N ASP A 214 -14.29 -16.61 17.63
CA ASP A 214 -15.58 -16.14 18.17
C ASP A 214 -15.49 -14.67 18.53
N VAL A 215 -16.46 -13.87 18.02
CA VAL A 215 -16.54 -12.43 18.27
C VAL A 215 -16.65 -12.13 19.77
N GLU A 216 -17.44 -12.92 20.53
CA GLU A 216 -17.60 -12.77 21.97
C GLU A 216 -16.26 -12.96 22.71
N GLN A 217 -15.42 -13.91 22.29
CA GLN A 217 -14.09 -14.13 22.86
C GLN A 217 -13.19 -12.90 22.72
N VAL A 218 -13.19 -12.29 21.54
CA VAL A 218 -12.40 -11.07 21.26
C VAL A 218 -12.99 -9.86 21.98
N GLN A 219 -14.31 -9.77 22.07
CA GLN A 219 -15.00 -8.73 22.84
C GLN A 219 -14.60 -8.81 24.33
N ASP A 220 -14.69 -10.00 24.92
CA ASP A 220 -14.28 -10.26 26.30
C ASP A 220 -12.80 -9.92 26.56
N TYR A 221 -11.94 -10.17 25.58
CA TYR A 221 -10.52 -9.81 25.65
C TYR A 221 -10.35 -8.29 25.82
N PHE A 222 -10.98 -7.49 24.95
CA PHE A 222 -10.89 -6.02 25.05
C PHE A 222 -11.60 -5.45 26.29
N GLU A 223 -12.66 -6.08 26.80
CA GLU A 223 -13.33 -5.64 28.04
C GLU A 223 -12.46 -5.84 29.27
N ARG A 224 -11.54 -6.81 29.25
CA ARG A 224 -10.60 -7.11 30.36
C ARG A 224 -9.26 -6.40 30.21
N LYS A 225 -8.89 -6.03 29.00
CA LYS A 225 -7.61 -5.36 28.74
C LYS A 225 -7.62 -3.94 29.29
N GLU A 226 -6.57 -3.60 30.05
CA GLU A 226 -6.36 -2.23 30.48
C GLU A 226 -5.88 -1.39 29.31
N LEU A 227 -6.77 -0.58 28.74
CA LEU A 227 -6.43 0.33 27.64
C LEU A 227 -5.74 1.56 28.23
N LYS A 228 -4.51 1.82 27.78
CA LYS A 228 -3.81 3.05 28.14
C LYS A 228 -4.52 4.24 27.47
N ASP A 229 -4.79 5.30 28.24
CA ASP A 229 -5.28 6.55 27.68
C ASP A 229 -4.28 7.09 26.64
N SER A 230 -4.78 7.51 25.51
CA SER A 230 -3.97 8.14 24.47
C SER A 230 -4.51 9.53 24.14
N ASP A 231 -3.62 10.42 23.73
CA ASP A 231 -4.01 11.69 23.13
C ASP A 231 -4.69 11.40 21.78
N VAL A 232 -5.94 11.87 21.64
CA VAL A 232 -6.82 11.58 20.49
C VAL A 232 -6.60 12.56 19.33
N GLN A 233 -5.48 13.27 19.32
CA GLN A 233 -5.19 14.20 18.22
C GLN A 233 -4.66 13.46 16.98
N ASP A 234 -5.28 13.75 15.83
CA ASP A 234 -4.81 13.28 14.54
C ASP A 234 -3.43 13.85 14.22
N VAL A 235 -2.63 13.07 13.54
CA VAL A 235 -1.31 13.50 13.07
C VAL A 235 -1.49 14.37 11.83
N ALA A 236 -1.12 15.65 11.91
CA ALA A 236 -1.12 16.53 10.76
C ALA A 236 -0.04 16.09 9.76
N ARG A 237 -0.43 15.96 8.49
CA ARG A 237 0.44 15.58 7.38
C ARG A 237 0.52 16.71 6.35
N GLU A 238 1.74 17.01 5.92
CA GLU A 238 1.96 18.02 4.89
C GLU A 238 1.54 17.53 3.51
N LYS A 239 1.00 18.47 2.70
CA LYS A 239 0.78 18.22 1.28
C LYS A 239 2.10 18.34 0.51
N PHE A 240 2.26 17.52 -0.52
CA PHE A 240 3.44 17.59 -1.37
C PHE A 240 3.45 18.87 -2.21
N VAL A 241 4.60 19.53 -2.25
CA VAL A 241 4.85 20.61 -3.21
C VAL A 241 5.38 19.98 -4.49
N LEU A 242 4.51 19.81 -5.48
CA LEU A 242 4.87 19.18 -6.73
C LEU A 242 5.77 20.09 -7.57
N GLN A 243 6.86 19.51 -8.08
CA GLN A 243 7.79 20.14 -9.02
C GLN A 243 7.53 19.62 -10.45
N ASP A 244 8.16 20.27 -11.43
CA ASP A 244 8.12 19.83 -12.83
C ASP A 244 8.75 18.44 -12.98
N VAL A 245 8.08 17.55 -13.71
CA VAL A 245 8.54 16.17 -13.90
C VAL A 245 9.76 16.10 -14.83
N LYS A 246 10.59 15.09 -14.65
CA LYS A 246 11.60 14.72 -15.63
C LYS A 246 10.98 13.78 -16.67
N GLN A 247 10.66 14.30 -17.84
CA GLN A 247 9.84 13.62 -18.84
C GLN A 247 10.42 12.31 -19.37
N THR A 248 11.74 12.19 -19.46
CA THR A 248 12.44 11.00 -19.98
C THR A 248 13.79 10.86 -19.30
N ASP A 249 14.09 9.64 -18.88
CA ASP A 249 15.39 9.31 -18.31
C ASP A 249 15.75 7.85 -18.58
N SER A 250 17.01 7.48 -18.33
CA SER A 250 17.47 6.11 -18.53
C SER A 250 18.72 5.78 -17.72
N MET A 251 18.92 4.50 -17.48
CA MET A 251 20.16 3.96 -16.89
C MET A 251 20.59 2.68 -17.60
N ARG A 252 21.72 2.12 -17.21
CA ARG A 252 22.20 0.82 -17.67
C ARG A 252 22.36 -0.12 -16.50
N MET A 253 21.93 -1.37 -16.71
CA MET A 253 22.06 -2.46 -15.74
C MET A 253 22.35 -3.78 -16.47
N GLU A 254 22.75 -4.82 -15.75
CA GLU A 254 22.87 -6.18 -16.28
C GLU A 254 21.49 -6.80 -16.48
N VAL A 255 20.88 -6.52 -17.62
CA VAL A 255 19.58 -7.08 -18.03
C VAL A 255 19.67 -7.72 -19.41
N SER A 256 18.88 -8.76 -19.64
CA SER A 256 18.86 -9.47 -20.93
C SER A 256 18.10 -8.73 -22.04
N SER A 257 17.16 -7.90 -21.67
CA SER A 257 16.33 -7.07 -22.56
C SER A 257 16.13 -5.70 -21.94
N PRO A 258 15.98 -4.62 -22.71
CA PRO A 258 15.63 -3.33 -22.16
C PRO A 258 14.27 -3.40 -21.44
N LYS A 259 14.18 -2.71 -20.29
CA LYS A 259 12.96 -2.54 -19.51
C LYS A 259 12.45 -1.11 -19.67
N LEU A 260 11.17 -0.95 -19.89
CA LEU A 260 10.51 0.35 -20.06
C LEU A 260 9.44 0.53 -18.99
N ALA A 261 9.43 1.68 -18.33
CA ALA A 261 8.30 2.15 -17.55
C ALA A 261 7.71 3.42 -18.16
N ILE A 262 6.38 3.54 -18.11
CA ILE A 262 5.63 4.74 -18.44
C ILE A 262 4.78 5.09 -17.24
N GLY A 263 5.10 6.20 -16.59
CA GLY A 263 4.39 6.70 -15.42
C GLY A 263 3.50 7.90 -15.80
N ILE A 264 2.33 7.94 -15.15
CA ILE A 264 1.39 9.07 -15.28
C ILE A 264 1.11 9.57 -13.86
N ARG A 265 1.39 10.86 -13.61
CA ARG A 265 1.05 11.55 -12.37
C ARG A 265 -0.25 12.30 -12.54
N GLY A 266 -1.24 12.06 -11.68
CA GLY A 266 -2.40 12.92 -11.56
C GLY A 266 -2.09 14.17 -10.74
N ASN A 267 -2.53 15.33 -11.23
CA ASN A 267 -2.31 16.62 -10.57
C ASN A 267 -3.56 17.18 -9.89
N ARG A 268 -4.72 16.52 -10.05
CA ARG A 268 -5.98 16.89 -9.37
C ARG A 268 -6.12 16.04 -8.11
N GLU A 269 -6.62 16.66 -7.04
CA GLU A 269 -6.87 15.94 -5.78
C GLU A 269 -8.01 14.92 -5.94
N VAL A 270 -7.87 13.77 -5.28
CA VAL A 270 -8.94 12.78 -5.09
C VAL A 270 -9.37 12.84 -3.63
N ALA A 271 -10.67 12.97 -3.36
CA ALA A 271 -11.14 12.95 -1.99
C ALA A 271 -10.91 11.55 -1.38
N GLU A 272 -10.56 11.50 -0.10
CA GLU A 272 -10.20 10.25 0.57
C GLU A 272 -11.29 9.18 0.45
N VAL A 273 -12.55 9.61 0.56
CA VAL A 273 -13.74 8.73 0.42
C VAL A 273 -13.92 8.16 -0.98
N ASP A 274 -13.33 8.77 -1.99
CA ASP A 274 -13.44 8.38 -3.40
C ASP A 274 -12.21 7.58 -3.90
N CYS A 275 -11.15 7.48 -3.09
CA CYS A 275 -9.88 6.89 -3.53
C CYS A 275 -10.06 5.45 -4.04
N TYR A 276 -10.82 4.61 -3.32
CA TYR A 276 -11.01 3.23 -3.73
C TYR A 276 -11.76 3.12 -5.06
N ARG A 277 -12.88 3.86 -5.22
CA ARG A 277 -13.63 3.88 -6.48
C ARG A 277 -12.80 4.42 -7.63
N HIS A 278 -12.05 5.49 -7.41
CA HIS A 278 -11.18 6.09 -8.42
C HIS A 278 -10.05 5.13 -8.85
N HIS A 279 -9.47 4.39 -7.90
CA HIS A 279 -8.51 3.33 -8.18
C HIS A 279 -9.11 2.25 -9.13
N ILE A 280 -10.34 1.78 -8.85
CA ILE A 280 -11.03 0.79 -9.69
C ILE A 280 -11.31 1.34 -11.08
N LEU A 281 -11.77 2.58 -11.19
CA LEU A 281 -12.04 3.24 -12.48
C LEU A 281 -10.77 3.34 -13.34
N LEU A 282 -9.63 3.73 -12.76
CA LEU A 282 -8.36 3.77 -13.46
C LEU A 282 -7.87 2.38 -13.86
N LYS A 283 -8.00 1.37 -12.97
CA LYS A 283 -7.68 -0.02 -13.35
C LYS A 283 -8.50 -0.50 -14.54
N LEU A 284 -9.80 -0.21 -14.56
CA LEU A 284 -10.67 -0.55 -15.70
C LEU A 284 -10.21 0.14 -16.98
N LEU A 285 -9.97 1.46 -16.93
CA LEU A 285 -9.52 2.23 -18.11
C LEU A 285 -8.23 1.64 -18.69
N PHE A 286 -7.22 1.44 -17.87
CA PHE A 286 -5.91 0.97 -18.33
C PHE A 286 -5.92 -0.51 -18.72
N ALA A 287 -6.76 -1.33 -18.10
CA ALA A 287 -7.00 -2.71 -18.53
C ALA A 287 -7.68 -2.76 -19.92
N MET A 288 -8.66 -1.89 -20.18
CA MET A 288 -9.26 -1.78 -21.51
C MET A 288 -8.24 -1.36 -22.57
N MET A 289 -7.34 -0.42 -22.28
CA MET A 289 -6.37 0.12 -23.23
C MET A 289 -5.16 -0.78 -23.47
N PHE A 290 -4.68 -1.45 -22.43
CA PHE A 290 -3.37 -2.12 -22.41
C PHE A 290 -3.42 -3.55 -21.85
N GLY A 291 -4.54 -3.98 -21.28
CA GLY A 291 -4.72 -5.34 -20.77
C GLY A 291 -4.73 -6.39 -21.87
N TRP A 292 -4.55 -7.62 -21.49
CA TRP A 292 -4.40 -8.76 -22.41
C TRP A 292 -5.59 -9.01 -23.36
N THR A 293 -6.77 -8.46 -23.05
CA THR A 293 -7.97 -8.51 -23.92
C THR A 293 -8.03 -7.37 -24.92
N SER A 294 -7.14 -6.36 -24.83
CA SER A 294 -7.12 -5.25 -25.77
C SER A 294 -6.49 -5.64 -27.12
N ASP A 295 -7.01 -5.09 -28.19
CA ASP A 295 -6.45 -5.20 -29.54
C ASP A 295 -4.99 -4.75 -29.62
N ARG A 296 -4.64 -3.72 -28.81
CA ARG A 296 -3.27 -3.20 -28.73
C ARG A 296 -2.33 -4.23 -28.13
N PHE A 297 -2.66 -4.82 -26.98
CA PHE A 297 -1.85 -5.86 -26.36
C PHE A 297 -1.64 -7.02 -27.32
N GLN A 298 -2.72 -7.54 -27.90
CA GLN A 298 -2.66 -8.69 -28.81
C GLN A 298 -1.72 -8.45 -30.01
N LYS A 299 -1.84 -7.29 -30.67
CA LYS A 299 -0.97 -6.93 -31.81
C LYS A 299 0.51 -6.78 -31.40
N LEU A 300 0.78 -6.19 -30.24
CA LEU A 300 2.16 -6.03 -29.76
C LEU A 300 2.75 -7.38 -29.31
N TYR A 301 1.97 -8.21 -28.66
CA TYR A 301 2.37 -9.54 -28.21
C TYR A 301 2.64 -10.46 -29.42
N GLU A 302 1.72 -10.56 -30.38
CA GLU A 302 1.87 -11.35 -31.60
C GLU A 302 3.07 -10.91 -32.46
N SER A 303 3.39 -9.63 -32.46
CA SER A 303 4.58 -9.11 -33.15
C SER A 303 5.88 -9.24 -32.37
N GLY A 304 5.83 -9.79 -31.14
CA GLY A 304 7.00 -9.98 -30.25
C GLY A 304 7.62 -8.67 -29.75
N LYS A 305 6.85 -7.58 -29.75
CA LYS A 305 7.30 -6.27 -29.24
C LYS A 305 7.17 -6.14 -27.74
N ILE A 306 6.20 -6.83 -27.16
CA ILE A 306 6.02 -7.03 -25.71
C ILE A 306 5.83 -8.52 -25.44
N ASP A 307 5.93 -8.90 -24.20
CA ASP A 307 5.63 -10.24 -23.71
C ASP A 307 4.69 -10.18 -22.49
N ALA A 308 4.65 -11.24 -21.67
CA ALA A 308 3.80 -11.31 -20.50
C ALA A 308 4.30 -10.45 -19.32
N SER A 309 5.43 -9.74 -19.46
CA SER A 309 5.95 -8.83 -18.45
C SER A 309 5.21 -7.50 -18.35
N LEU A 310 4.32 -7.19 -19.32
CA LEU A 310 3.51 -5.97 -19.25
C LEU A 310 2.67 -5.99 -17.96
N SER A 311 2.96 -5.06 -17.07
CA SER A 311 2.30 -4.90 -15.77
C SER A 311 1.69 -3.51 -15.65
N LEU A 312 0.64 -3.41 -14.84
CA LEU A 312 -0.07 -2.18 -14.53
C LEU A 312 -0.11 -2.00 -13.01
N GLU A 313 0.47 -0.90 -12.55
CA GLU A 313 0.33 -0.42 -11.18
C GLU A 313 -0.54 0.82 -11.14
N VAL A 314 -1.49 0.86 -10.21
CA VAL A 314 -2.37 2.01 -9.97
C VAL A 314 -2.34 2.31 -8.48
N GLU A 315 -1.87 3.49 -8.12
CA GLU A 315 -1.89 3.95 -6.74
C GLU A 315 -2.76 5.21 -6.64
N VAL A 316 -3.71 5.20 -5.72
CA VAL A 316 -4.63 6.33 -5.49
C VAL A 316 -4.77 6.57 -4.00
N THR A 317 -4.30 7.72 -3.57
CA THR A 317 -4.48 8.25 -2.22
C THR A 317 -5.01 9.68 -2.29
N SER A 318 -5.45 10.24 -1.17
CA SER A 318 -5.84 11.66 -1.11
C SER A 318 -4.66 12.64 -1.24
N ARG A 319 -3.41 12.14 -1.13
CA ARG A 319 -2.18 12.95 -1.17
C ARG A 319 -1.48 12.90 -2.53
N PHE A 320 -1.59 11.79 -3.24
CA PHE A 320 -0.99 11.54 -4.55
C PHE A 320 -1.70 10.40 -5.26
N HIS A 321 -1.63 10.38 -6.56
CA HIS A 321 -2.05 9.23 -7.36
C HIS A 321 -1.27 9.15 -8.66
N PHE A 322 -0.98 7.93 -9.06
CA PHE A 322 -0.27 7.65 -10.30
C PHE A 322 -0.71 6.32 -10.93
N VAL A 323 -0.42 6.19 -12.20
CA VAL A 323 -0.50 4.93 -12.93
C VAL A 323 0.86 4.66 -13.54
N MET A 324 1.35 3.44 -13.45
CA MET A 324 2.60 3.00 -14.03
C MET A 324 2.41 1.73 -14.86
N LEU A 325 2.89 1.75 -16.09
CA LEU A 325 2.98 0.60 -16.98
C LEU A 325 4.45 0.22 -17.10
N THR A 326 4.78 -1.03 -16.82
CA THR A 326 6.15 -1.58 -16.97
C THR A 326 6.16 -2.74 -17.95
N MET A 327 7.23 -2.90 -18.70
CA MET A 327 7.35 -3.97 -19.67
C MET A 327 8.80 -4.23 -20.11
N ASP A 328 9.10 -5.45 -20.50
CA ASP A 328 10.30 -5.79 -21.23
C ASP A 328 10.06 -5.61 -22.74
N THR A 329 10.98 -4.93 -23.43
CA THR A 329 10.82 -4.70 -24.87
C THR A 329 12.14 -4.39 -25.56
N LYS A 330 12.28 -4.87 -26.78
CA LYS A 330 13.42 -4.55 -27.65
C LYS A 330 13.33 -3.17 -28.30
N GLU A 331 12.17 -2.51 -28.24
CA GLU A 331 11.90 -1.24 -28.90
C GLU A 331 11.40 -0.17 -27.90
N PRO A 332 12.13 0.11 -26.76
CA PRO A 332 11.60 0.95 -25.69
C PRO A 332 11.23 2.36 -26.15
N VAL A 333 12.04 3.00 -27.01
CA VAL A 333 11.77 4.35 -27.50
C VAL A 333 10.52 4.42 -28.38
N ALA A 334 10.33 3.42 -29.26
CA ALA A 334 9.16 3.38 -30.14
C ALA A 334 7.88 3.08 -29.36
N LEU A 335 7.95 2.17 -28.38
CA LEU A 335 6.81 1.85 -27.52
C LEU A 335 6.48 2.98 -26.57
N SER A 336 7.45 3.65 -25.94
CA SER A 336 7.20 4.84 -25.12
C SER A 336 6.38 5.86 -25.92
N HIS A 337 6.81 6.19 -27.15
CA HIS A 337 6.06 7.12 -27.97
C HIS A 337 4.63 6.63 -28.31
N GLN A 338 4.49 5.34 -28.62
CA GLN A 338 3.19 4.75 -28.97
C GLN A 338 2.22 4.76 -27.77
N PHE A 339 2.68 4.38 -26.58
CA PHE A 339 1.87 4.33 -25.37
C PHE A 339 1.49 5.74 -24.91
N ARG A 340 2.45 6.66 -24.84
CA ARG A 340 2.18 8.08 -24.49
C ARG A 340 1.16 8.71 -25.43
N LYS A 341 1.23 8.42 -26.73
CA LYS A 341 0.25 8.88 -27.72
C LYS A 341 -1.12 8.25 -27.47
N ALA A 342 -1.19 6.96 -27.16
CA ALA A 342 -2.44 6.28 -26.84
C ALA A 342 -3.08 6.87 -25.59
N ILE A 343 -2.31 7.03 -24.49
CA ILE A 343 -2.77 7.63 -23.24
C ILE A 343 -3.34 9.04 -23.49
N ARG A 344 -2.62 9.90 -24.22
CA ARG A 344 -3.10 11.27 -24.52
C ARG A 344 -4.36 11.30 -25.39
N ASN A 345 -4.66 10.23 -26.12
CA ASN A 345 -5.82 10.13 -27.01
C ASN A 345 -6.79 9.02 -26.56
N PHE A 346 -6.84 8.69 -25.28
CA PHE A 346 -7.59 7.56 -24.75
C PHE A 346 -9.06 7.55 -25.17
N THR A 347 -9.73 8.72 -25.24
CA THR A 347 -11.13 8.85 -25.68
C THR A 347 -11.39 8.41 -27.14
N LYS A 348 -10.33 8.20 -27.93
CA LYS A 348 -10.39 7.71 -29.32
C LYS A 348 -9.92 6.27 -29.46
N ASP A 349 -9.64 5.62 -28.35
CA ASP A 349 -9.19 4.24 -28.35
C ASP A 349 -10.35 3.31 -28.74
N LEU A 350 -10.09 2.40 -29.64
CA LEU A 350 -11.12 1.50 -30.19
C LEU A 350 -11.52 0.41 -29.17
N ASP A 351 -10.68 0.14 -28.20
CA ASP A 351 -10.95 -0.82 -27.14
C ASP A 351 -11.82 -0.24 -26.01
N ILE A 352 -12.03 1.08 -25.97
CA ILE A 352 -12.91 1.73 -24.97
C ILE A 352 -14.35 1.68 -25.47
N THR A 353 -15.01 0.57 -25.15
CA THR A 353 -16.42 0.28 -25.50
C THR A 353 -17.16 -0.33 -24.34
N GLU A 354 -18.50 -0.20 -24.31
CA GLU A 354 -19.34 -0.83 -23.26
C GLU A 354 -19.14 -2.36 -23.22
N ASP A 355 -19.11 -3.00 -24.40
CA ASP A 355 -18.92 -4.46 -24.47
C ASP A 355 -17.59 -4.91 -23.88
N HIS A 356 -16.51 -4.16 -24.11
CA HIS A 356 -15.19 -4.47 -23.56
C HIS A 356 -15.13 -4.17 -22.06
N LEU A 357 -15.72 -3.07 -21.61
CA LEU A 357 -15.86 -2.75 -20.19
C LEU A 357 -16.56 -3.89 -19.44
N ASP A 358 -17.63 -4.44 -20.00
CA ASP A 358 -18.36 -5.59 -19.42
C ASP A 358 -17.50 -6.85 -19.32
N ILE A 359 -16.58 -7.08 -20.24
CA ILE A 359 -15.63 -8.20 -20.19
C ILE A 359 -14.65 -7.99 -19.01
N ILE A 360 -14.03 -6.81 -18.92
CA ILE A 360 -13.05 -6.50 -17.86
C ILE A 360 -13.71 -6.53 -16.47
N LYS A 361 -14.94 -6.00 -16.35
CA LYS A 361 -15.71 -6.09 -15.09
C LYS A 361 -15.93 -7.53 -14.64
N ARG A 362 -16.28 -8.45 -15.54
CA ARG A 362 -16.45 -9.87 -15.22
C ARG A 362 -15.17 -10.55 -14.82
N GLU A 363 -14.06 -10.20 -15.48
CA GLU A 363 -12.73 -10.67 -15.11
C GLU A 363 -12.38 -10.23 -13.70
N MET A 364 -12.42 -8.93 -13.43
CA MET A 364 -12.12 -8.35 -12.09
C MET A 364 -13.03 -8.92 -11.00
N PHE A 365 -14.31 -9.16 -11.30
CA PHE A 365 -15.25 -9.80 -10.40
C PHE A 365 -14.83 -11.25 -10.07
N GLY A 366 -14.41 -12.02 -11.09
CA GLY A 366 -13.93 -13.39 -10.91
C GLY A 366 -12.65 -13.46 -10.08
N GLU A 367 -11.69 -12.58 -10.37
CA GLU A 367 -10.42 -12.45 -9.62
C GLU A 367 -10.67 -12.09 -8.16
N PHE A 368 -11.55 -11.13 -7.91
CA PHE A 368 -11.93 -10.73 -6.55
C PHE A 368 -12.46 -11.91 -5.74
N PHE A 369 -13.46 -12.66 -6.27
CA PHE A 369 -13.99 -13.81 -5.55
C PHE A 369 -12.99 -14.95 -5.36
N SER A 370 -12.05 -15.12 -6.28
CA SER A 370 -10.91 -16.03 -6.10
C SER A 370 -10.02 -15.59 -4.95
N SER A 371 -9.70 -14.29 -4.90
CA SER A 371 -8.83 -13.70 -3.86
C SER A 371 -9.46 -13.71 -2.47
N MET A 372 -10.80 -13.67 -2.37
CA MET A 372 -11.54 -13.79 -1.10
C MET A 372 -11.36 -15.15 -0.40
N ASN A 373 -10.74 -16.13 -1.03
CA ASN A 373 -10.33 -17.38 -0.39
C ASN A 373 -8.97 -17.27 0.35
N SER A 374 -8.28 -16.14 0.28
CA SER A 374 -7.06 -15.86 1.02
C SER A 374 -7.36 -14.93 2.19
N LEU A 375 -7.12 -15.39 3.43
CA LEU A 375 -7.25 -14.55 4.62
C LEU A 375 -6.23 -13.40 4.59
N GLU A 376 -5.02 -13.67 4.09
CA GLU A 376 -3.97 -12.66 3.92
C GLU A 376 -4.42 -11.54 2.97
N PHE A 377 -4.97 -11.88 1.80
CA PHE A 377 -5.51 -10.89 0.88
C PHE A 377 -6.56 -10.01 1.58
N ILE A 378 -7.52 -10.62 2.27
CA ILE A 378 -8.57 -9.88 2.96
C ILE A 378 -7.95 -8.95 4.02
N ALA A 379 -7.01 -9.47 4.83
CA ALA A 379 -6.38 -8.73 5.92
C ALA A 379 -5.55 -7.55 5.45
N THR A 380 -4.85 -7.69 4.32
CA THR A 380 -3.96 -6.64 3.78
C THR A 380 -4.68 -5.62 2.92
N GLN A 381 -5.81 -5.99 2.30
CA GLN A 381 -6.56 -5.11 1.39
C GLN A 381 -7.75 -4.40 2.06
N TYR A 382 -8.24 -4.90 3.20
CA TYR A 382 -9.34 -4.24 3.89
C TYR A 382 -8.85 -3.03 4.69
N ASP A 383 -9.37 -1.86 4.37
CA ASP A 383 -9.15 -0.67 5.20
C ASP A 383 -10.15 -0.65 6.37
N ALA A 384 -9.64 -0.95 7.56
CA ALA A 384 -10.47 -0.97 8.77
C ALA A 384 -10.91 0.44 9.23
N PHE A 385 -10.26 1.51 8.77
CA PHE A 385 -10.73 2.88 9.02
C PHE A 385 -11.96 3.24 8.19
N GLU A 386 -12.14 2.56 7.04
CA GLU A 386 -13.25 2.76 6.12
C GLU A 386 -13.46 4.24 5.75
N HIS A 387 -12.44 4.86 5.20
CA HIS A 387 -12.51 6.24 4.70
C HIS A 387 -13.44 6.38 3.47
N GLY A 388 -14.15 5.34 3.09
CA GLY A 388 -15.07 5.28 1.96
C GLY A 388 -15.49 3.87 1.66
N GLU A 389 -15.55 3.54 0.37
CA GLU A 389 -15.79 2.17 -0.10
C GLU A 389 -14.56 1.27 0.17
N THR A 390 -14.83 0.00 0.45
CA THR A 390 -13.81 -1.00 0.75
C THR A 390 -13.79 -2.11 -0.29
N ILE A 391 -12.87 -3.07 -0.13
CA ILE A 391 -12.83 -4.26 -0.99
C ILE A 391 -14.16 -5.02 -1.04
N PHE A 392 -14.97 -5.01 0.03
CA PHE A 392 -16.26 -5.69 0.07
C PHE A 392 -17.36 -4.98 -0.76
N ASP A 393 -17.13 -3.71 -1.09
CA ASP A 393 -18.02 -2.95 -1.97
C ASP A 393 -17.71 -3.17 -3.46
N LEU A 394 -16.57 -3.79 -3.81
CA LEU A 394 -16.15 -3.99 -5.20
C LEU A 394 -17.23 -4.61 -6.11
N PRO A 395 -17.97 -5.67 -5.71
CA PRO A 395 -19.01 -6.21 -6.56
C PRO A 395 -20.13 -5.22 -6.87
N LYS A 396 -20.48 -4.36 -5.91
CA LYS A 396 -21.47 -3.29 -6.09
C LYS A 396 -20.91 -2.21 -7.02
N ILE A 397 -19.68 -1.76 -6.77
CA ILE A 397 -18.98 -0.76 -7.59
C ILE A 397 -18.97 -1.20 -9.06
N LEU A 398 -18.57 -2.45 -9.34
CA LEU A 398 -18.52 -2.98 -10.71
C LEU A 398 -19.91 -3.04 -11.38
N GLN A 399 -20.99 -3.20 -10.62
CA GLN A 399 -22.34 -3.14 -11.16
C GLN A 399 -22.79 -1.72 -11.50
N GLU A 400 -22.37 -0.72 -10.72
CA GLU A 400 -22.78 0.67 -10.84
C GLU A 400 -21.96 1.45 -11.87
N ILE A 401 -20.65 1.14 -12.03
CA ILE A 401 -19.74 1.85 -12.94
C ILE A 401 -20.25 1.80 -14.38
N THR A 402 -20.29 2.95 -15.01
CA THR A 402 -20.58 3.15 -16.45
C THR A 402 -19.30 3.45 -17.24
N LEU A 403 -19.36 3.40 -18.56
CA LEU A 403 -18.25 3.82 -19.41
C LEU A 403 -17.96 5.32 -19.25
N GLU A 404 -18.96 6.13 -18.97
CA GLU A 404 -18.80 7.57 -18.71
C GLU A 404 -17.95 7.79 -17.44
N ASP A 405 -18.22 7.06 -16.34
CA ASP A 405 -17.41 7.14 -15.11
C ASP A 405 -15.93 6.79 -15.37
N VAL A 406 -15.68 5.77 -16.19
CA VAL A 406 -14.31 5.35 -16.57
C VAL A 406 -13.61 6.44 -17.38
N LEU A 407 -14.33 7.06 -18.33
CA LEU A 407 -13.79 8.17 -19.12
C LEU A 407 -13.52 9.41 -18.26
N ASP A 408 -14.42 9.73 -17.33
CA ASP A 408 -14.26 10.86 -16.40
C ASP A 408 -13.04 10.68 -15.49
N ALA A 409 -12.80 9.46 -14.99
CA ALA A 409 -11.58 9.17 -14.25
C ALA A 409 -10.32 9.31 -15.14
N GLY A 410 -10.40 8.89 -16.40
CA GLY A 410 -9.35 9.14 -17.39
C GLY A 410 -9.07 10.62 -17.60
N HIS A 411 -10.11 11.44 -17.76
CA HIS A 411 -9.98 12.89 -17.85
C HIS A 411 -9.40 13.51 -16.58
N HIS A 412 -9.79 13.00 -15.42
CA HIS A 412 -9.25 13.46 -14.14
C HIS A 412 -7.74 13.23 -14.02
N LEU A 413 -7.25 12.07 -14.44
CA LEU A 413 -5.83 11.72 -14.38
C LEU A 413 -5.00 12.37 -15.48
N ILE A 414 -5.51 12.38 -16.74
CA ILE A 414 -4.68 12.56 -17.93
C ILE A 414 -4.67 14.01 -18.44
N ASP A 415 -5.79 14.77 -18.34
CA ASP A 415 -5.91 16.09 -18.98
C ASP A 415 -4.86 17.08 -18.48
N ASP A 416 -4.69 17.18 -17.16
CA ASP A 416 -3.69 18.01 -16.51
C ASP A 416 -2.51 17.20 -15.96
N GLY A 417 -2.48 15.88 -16.24
CA GLY A 417 -1.50 14.95 -15.75
C GLY A 417 -0.18 15.00 -16.50
N ASP A 418 0.88 14.65 -15.81
CA ASP A 418 2.21 14.51 -16.38
C ASP A 418 2.50 13.08 -16.77
N ILE A 419 3.16 12.88 -17.92
CA ILE A 419 3.57 11.55 -18.38
C ILE A 419 5.08 11.53 -18.52
N VAL A 420 5.72 10.55 -17.85
CA VAL A 420 7.16 10.31 -17.94
C VAL A 420 7.44 8.94 -18.51
N ASP A 421 8.66 8.72 -18.97
CA ASP A 421 9.17 7.38 -19.23
C ASP A 421 10.59 7.21 -18.65
N PHE A 422 10.86 5.99 -18.21
CA PHE A 422 12.19 5.57 -17.79
C PHE A 422 12.57 4.28 -18.50
N THR A 423 13.83 4.16 -18.90
CA THR A 423 14.30 2.95 -19.60
C THR A 423 15.59 2.43 -18.95
N ILE A 424 15.62 1.14 -18.62
CA ILE A 424 16.84 0.43 -18.29
C ILE A 424 17.35 -0.27 -19.53
N PHE A 425 18.55 0.10 -20.00
CA PHE A 425 19.22 -0.55 -21.12
C PHE A 425 20.21 -1.59 -20.64
N PRO A 426 20.45 -2.67 -21.41
CA PRO A 426 21.56 -3.58 -21.15
C PRO A 426 22.90 -2.85 -21.08
N SER A 427 23.78 -3.29 -20.16
CA SER A 427 25.14 -2.77 -19.96
C SER A 427 26.05 -3.08 -21.15
#